data_1091702d1ea36ef4e698f559aab43ee7
#
_entry.id   1091702d1ea36ef4e698f559aab43ee7
#
_cell.length_a   1.000
_cell.length_b   1.000
_cell.length_c   1.000
_cell.angle_alpha   90.00
_cell.angle_beta   90.00
_cell.angle_gamma   90.00
#
_symmetry.space_group_name_H-M   'P 1'
#
loop_
_entity.id
_entity.type
_entity.pdbx_description
1 polymer ?
#
loop_
_entity_poly.entity_id
_entity_poly.type
_entity_poly.pdbx_seq_one_letter_code
_entity_poly.pdbx_strand_id
1 'polypeptide(L)'
;VFGKQADLQLINMRGVDADDPQWETFMDQLTFDQLAKICANGLRMTIAINEIGKPETVDHNGPSGVTQKYSVGSNGYAVQTNDPDKNMKGTCYTCNGIIAATMNSQLVQEVGELIGEDAMWAGYAGLYGTGLNIHRSPYSGRVFEYYSEDGILTGLIDARETVGIQSKGVYVYNKHFVLNDQENNRAGIGTWCNEQALRE
;
A
#
# COMPACT_ATOMS: atom_id res chain seq x y z
N VAL A 1 17.74 22.87 4.53
CA VAL A 1 18.39 23.40 3.31
C VAL A 1 18.32 22.29 2.27
N PHE A 2 17.75 22.57 1.11
CA PHE A 2 17.60 21.61 0.04
C PHE A 2 18.74 21.71 -0.98
N GLY A 3 19.02 20.59 -1.67
CA GLY A 3 20.00 20.55 -2.76
C GLY A 3 21.46 20.62 -2.31
N LYS A 4 21.76 20.11 -1.11
CA LYS A 4 23.16 19.97 -0.66
C LYS A 4 23.86 18.91 -1.51
N GLN A 5 25.15 19.12 -1.74
CA GLN A 5 25.95 18.11 -2.41
C GLN A 5 26.33 16.99 -1.45
N ALA A 6 25.90 15.77 -1.76
CA ALA A 6 26.38 14.54 -1.20
C ALA A 6 26.23 13.45 -2.27
N ASP A 7 27.03 12.41 -2.21
CA ASP A 7 27.03 11.32 -3.22
C ASP A 7 26.29 10.08 -2.72
N LEU A 8 25.24 10.26 -1.91
CA LEU A 8 24.45 9.15 -1.40
C LEU A 8 23.39 8.74 -2.42
N GLN A 9 23.42 7.48 -2.78
CA GLN A 9 22.39 6.85 -3.61
C GLN A 9 21.38 6.11 -2.74
N LEU A 10 20.14 5.96 -3.18
CA LEU A 10 19.09 5.24 -2.42
C LEU A 10 19.55 3.83 -2.02
N ILE A 11 20.31 3.14 -2.87
CA ILE A 11 20.83 1.80 -2.58
C ILE A 11 21.78 1.78 -1.38
N ASN A 12 22.48 2.88 -1.11
CA ASN A 12 23.39 2.99 0.04
C ASN A 12 22.63 3.05 1.37
N MET A 13 21.34 3.42 1.31
CA MET A 13 20.47 3.53 2.49
C MET A 13 19.86 2.20 2.90
N ARG A 14 20.10 1.15 2.13
CA ARG A 14 19.57 -0.19 2.41
C ARG A 14 20.14 -0.75 3.71
N GLY A 15 19.27 -1.04 4.67
CA GLY A 15 19.65 -1.57 5.99
C GLY A 15 20.17 -0.52 6.96
N VAL A 16 20.16 0.75 6.60
CA VAL A 16 20.43 1.87 7.51
C VAL A 16 19.24 2.01 8.46
N ASP A 17 19.52 2.12 9.77
CA ASP A 17 18.47 2.34 10.78
C ASP A 17 17.66 3.59 10.46
N ALA A 18 16.35 3.56 10.72
CA ALA A 18 15.46 4.66 10.40
C ALA A 18 15.80 5.96 11.13
N ASP A 19 16.41 5.86 12.32
CA ASP A 19 16.81 6.99 13.15
C ASP A 19 18.27 7.46 12.86
N ASP A 20 18.96 6.84 11.88
CA ASP A 20 20.33 7.19 11.55
C ASP A 20 20.38 8.59 10.88
N PRO A 21 21.25 9.51 11.37
CA PRO A 21 21.42 10.85 10.80
C PRO A 21 21.79 10.88 9.31
N GLN A 22 22.24 9.75 8.75
CA GLN A 22 22.55 9.62 7.33
C GLN A 22 21.32 9.86 6.45
N TRP A 23 20.12 9.58 6.98
CA TRP A 23 18.87 9.89 6.27
C TRP A 23 18.66 11.39 6.06
N GLU A 24 19.03 12.23 7.04
CA GLU A 24 18.96 13.69 6.87
C GLU A 24 19.92 14.14 5.75
N THR A 25 21.14 13.60 5.74
CA THR A 25 22.14 13.90 4.70
C THR A 25 21.63 13.47 3.32
N PHE A 26 21.03 12.28 3.23
CA PHE A 26 20.43 11.75 2.00
C PHE A 26 19.28 12.63 1.51
N MET A 27 18.37 13.01 2.40
CA MET A 27 17.21 13.85 2.06
C MET A 27 17.60 15.29 1.69
N ASP A 28 18.62 15.83 2.30
CA ASP A 28 19.11 17.18 2.03
C ASP A 28 19.70 17.36 0.60
N GLN A 29 20.00 16.24 -0.09
CA GLN A 29 20.41 16.26 -1.49
C GLN A 29 19.24 16.62 -2.43
N LEU A 30 18.01 16.32 -2.02
CA LEU A 30 16.84 16.57 -2.85
C LEU A 30 16.55 18.06 -2.98
N THR A 31 16.22 18.49 -4.16
CA THR A 31 15.73 19.84 -4.40
C THR A 31 14.26 19.97 -3.99
N PHE A 32 13.83 21.20 -3.74
CA PHE A 32 12.40 21.46 -3.47
C PHE A 32 11.50 20.99 -4.62
N ASP A 33 11.93 21.15 -5.87
CA ASP A 33 11.18 20.73 -7.05
C ASP A 33 11.01 19.19 -7.10
N GLN A 34 12.05 18.43 -6.78
CA GLN A 34 11.99 16.97 -6.68
C GLN A 34 11.02 16.51 -5.59
N LEU A 35 11.09 17.14 -4.40
CA LEU A 35 10.18 16.84 -3.30
C LEU A 35 8.72 17.18 -3.64
N ALA A 36 8.49 18.34 -4.25
CA ALA A 36 7.16 18.74 -4.70
C ALA A 36 6.60 17.77 -5.75
N LYS A 37 7.43 17.30 -6.69
CA LYS A 37 7.03 16.32 -7.70
C LYS A 37 6.68 14.97 -7.10
N ILE A 38 7.43 14.47 -6.10
CA ILE A 38 7.09 13.24 -5.38
C ILE A 38 5.68 13.36 -4.75
N CYS A 39 5.41 14.49 -4.09
CA CYS A 39 4.11 14.71 -3.46
C CYS A 39 2.97 14.87 -4.46
N ALA A 40 3.24 15.49 -5.61
CA ALA A 40 2.20 15.81 -6.60
C ALA A 40 1.90 14.65 -7.58
N ASN A 41 2.86 13.77 -7.83
CA ASN A 41 2.76 12.73 -8.88
C ASN A 41 2.76 11.31 -8.31
N GLY A 42 2.19 11.11 -7.12
CA GLY A 42 2.20 9.84 -6.41
C GLY A 42 1.00 8.93 -6.65
N LEU A 43 0.15 9.19 -7.67
CA LEU A 43 -1.01 8.33 -7.90
C LEU A 43 -0.61 7.00 -8.56
N ARG A 44 -0.66 5.91 -7.80
CA ARG A 44 -0.32 4.55 -8.21
C ARG A 44 1.11 4.37 -8.74
N MET A 45 1.98 5.25 -8.33
CA MET A 45 3.39 5.21 -8.70
C MET A 45 4.22 6.11 -7.79
N THR A 46 5.53 5.92 -7.82
CA THR A 46 6.46 6.95 -7.35
C THR A 46 7.40 7.31 -8.48
N ILE A 47 7.65 8.61 -8.67
CA ILE A 47 8.50 9.09 -9.76
C ILE A 47 9.96 8.66 -9.59
N ALA A 48 10.69 8.54 -10.70
CA ALA A 48 12.14 8.40 -10.67
C ALA A 48 12.82 9.71 -10.21
N ILE A 49 13.92 9.56 -9.46
CA ILE A 49 14.88 10.64 -9.17
C ILE A 49 16.26 10.08 -9.45
N ASN A 50 16.72 10.28 -10.68
CA ASN A 50 17.92 9.62 -11.19
C ASN A 50 19.18 10.06 -10.44
N GLU A 51 19.21 11.29 -9.95
CA GLU A 51 20.36 11.87 -9.23
C GLU A 51 20.70 11.11 -7.95
N ILE A 52 19.71 10.50 -7.31
CA ILE A 52 19.91 9.67 -6.11
C ILE A 52 19.66 8.17 -6.38
N GLY A 53 19.57 7.76 -7.65
CA GLY A 53 19.36 6.38 -8.03
C GLY A 53 17.98 5.81 -7.61
N LYS A 54 16.98 6.66 -7.35
CA LYS A 54 15.63 6.20 -7.07
C LYS A 54 14.91 5.88 -8.38
N PRO A 55 14.50 4.61 -8.60
CA PRO A 55 13.73 4.25 -9.79
C PRO A 55 12.28 4.75 -9.69
N GLU A 56 11.60 4.82 -10.83
CA GLU A 56 10.14 4.85 -10.85
C GLU A 56 9.60 3.52 -10.34
N THR A 57 8.52 3.57 -9.58
CA THR A 57 7.81 2.38 -9.11
C THR A 57 6.35 2.42 -9.50
N VAL A 58 5.75 1.25 -9.66
CA VAL A 58 4.32 1.11 -9.94
C VAL A 58 3.66 0.43 -8.75
N ASP A 59 2.53 0.97 -8.33
CA ASP A 59 1.75 0.47 -7.20
C ASP A 59 0.37 0.02 -7.67
N HIS A 60 -0.22 -0.96 -6.99
CA HIS A 60 -1.52 -1.48 -7.40
C HIS A 60 -2.42 -1.83 -6.22
N ASN A 61 -3.72 -2.02 -6.50
CA ASN A 61 -4.69 -2.43 -5.48
C ASN A 61 -4.59 -3.91 -5.15
N GLY A 62 -4.97 -4.26 -3.91
CA GLY A 62 -5.12 -5.65 -3.58
C GLY A 62 -5.26 -6.01 -2.10
N PRO A 63 -6.31 -5.56 -1.35
CA PRO A 63 -6.52 -6.04 0.02
C PRO A 63 -6.77 -7.54 0.14
N SER A 64 -7.37 -8.15 -0.88
CA SER A 64 -7.63 -9.60 -0.93
C SER A 64 -6.88 -10.27 -2.08
N GLY A 65 -5.66 -9.81 -2.32
CA GLY A 65 -4.80 -10.25 -3.43
C GLY A 65 -4.63 -9.18 -4.51
N VAL A 66 -3.55 -9.30 -5.25
CA VAL A 66 -3.18 -8.33 -6.28
C VAL A 66 -4.21 -8.34 -7.41
N THR A 67 -4.79 -7.18 -7.71
CA THR A 67 -5.73 -7.07 -8.83
C THR A 67 -5.00 -7.27 -10.16
N GLN A 68 -5.74 -7.74 -11.17
CA GLN A 68 -5.18 -8.04 -12.49
C GLN A 68 -4.43 -6.84 -13.07
N LYS A 69 -3.29 -7.12 -13.69
CA LYS A 69 -2.54 -6.12 -14.43
C LYS A 69 -3.24 -5.84 -15.75
N TYR A 70 -3.66 -4.62 -15.91
CA TYR A 70 -4.11 -4.11 -17.20
C TYR A 70 -3.02 -3.19 -17.77
N SER A 71 -2.87 -3.14 -19.07
CA SER A 71 -2.06 -2.09 -19.71
C SER A 71 -2.65 -0.74 -19.36
N VAL A 72 -1.80 0.20 -18.97
CA VAL A 72 -2.24 1.58 -18.73
C VAL A 72 -2.44 2.25 -20.09
N GLY A 73 -3.67 2.63 -20.40
CA GLY A 73 -3.97 3.42 -21.58
C GLY A 73 -3.43 4.85 -21.44
N SER A 74 -3.38 5.57 -22.54
CA SER A 74 -2.89 6.98 -22.59
C SER A 74 -3.66 7.94 -21.68
N ASN A 75 -4.81 7.53 -21.18
CA ASN A 75 -5.65 8.27 -20.23
C ASN A 75 -5.38 7.91 -18.75
N GLY A 76 -4.35 7.10 -18.46
CA GLY A 76 -4.02 6.66 -17.11
C GLY A 76 -4.92 5.58 -16.53
N TYR A 77 -5.92 5.11 -17.26
CA TYR A 77 -6.80 4.02 -16.83
C TYR A 77 -6.29 2.65 -17.30
N ALA A 78 -6.52 1.64 -16.50
CA ALA A 78 -6.21 0.27 -16.84
C ALA A 78 -7.05 -0.19 -18.04
N VAL A 79 -6.38 -0.67 -19.09
CA VAL A 79 -7.00 -1.25 -20.26
C VAL A 79 -6.60 -2.72 -20.35
N GLN A 80 -7.60 -3.60 -20.46
CA GLN A 80 -7.33 -5.01 -20.71
C GLN A 80 -6.64 -5.16 -22.07
N THR A 81 -5.50 -5.84 -22.12
CA THR A 81 -4.83 -6.09 -23.38
C THR A 81 -5.39 -7.33 -24.05
N ASN A 82 -5.35 -7.36 -25.38
CA ASN A 82 -5.68 -8.57 -26.15
C ASN A 82 -4.52 -9.61 -26.15
N ASP A 83 -3.41 -9.29 -25.48
CA ASP A 83 -2.26 -10.16 -25.34
C ASP A 83 -2.38 -10.89 -23.99
N PRO A 84 -2.70 -12.19 -23.98
CA PRO A 84 -2.89 -12.96 -22.75
C PRO A 84 -1.63 -13.06 -21.89
N ASP A 85 -0.44 -12.92 -22.48
CA ASP A 85 0.84 -12.99 -21.76
C ASP A 85 1.15 -11.67 -21.01
N LYS A 86 0.44 -10.60 -21.35
CA LYS A 86 0.53 -9.29 -20.66
C LYS A 86 -0.54 -9.10 -19.59
N ASN A 87 -1.50 -10.00 -19.52
CA ASN A 87 -2.56 -9.97 -18.52
C ASN A 87 -2.18 -10.89 -17.37
N MET A 88 -1.69 -10.31 -16.29
CA MET A 88 -1.48 -11.07 -15.05
C MET A 88 -2.83 -11.55 -14.49
N LYS A 89 -2.90 -12.83 -14.20
CA LYS A 89 -3.98 -13.40 -13.38
C LYS A 89 -3.47 -13.48 -11.96
N GLY A 90 -3.87 -12.56 -11.11
CA GLY A 90 -3.57 -12.60 -9.68
C GLY A 90 -4.35 -13.71 -8.98
N THR A 91 -3.81 -14.23 -7.89
CA THR A 91 -4.52 -15.13 -6.99
C THR A 91 -5.65 -14.37 -6.28
N CYS A 92 -6.83 -14.97 -6.23
CA CYS A 92 -7.94 -14.44 -5.45
C CYS A 92 -7.91 -15.11 -4.07
N TYR A 93 -7.49 -14.35 -3.08
CA TYR A 93 -7.49 -14.79 -1.68
C TYR A 93 -8.88 -14.61 -1.07
N THR A 94 -9.14 -15.27 0.05
CA THR A 94 -10.41 -15.11 0.78
C THR A 94 -10.56 -13.69 1.32
N CYS A 95 -11.78 -13.29 1.67
CA CYS A 95 -12.01 -11.96 2.24
C CYS A 95 -11.33 -11.81 3.61
N ASN A 96 -10.92 -10.60 3.93
CA ASN A 96 -10.10 -10.31 5.12
C ASN A 96 -10.82 -10.65 6.43
N GLY A 97 -12.14 -10.53 6.49
CA GLY A 97 -12.91 -10.96 7.65
C GLY A 97 -12.79 -12.45 7.96
N ILE A 98 -12.71 -13.32 6.93
CA ILE A 98 -12.49 -14.75 7.11
C ILE A 98 -11.06 -15.04 7.57
N ILE A 99 -10.09 -14.32 7.01
CA ILE A 99 -8.68 -14.41 7.46
C ILE A 99 -8.58 -14.05 8.94
N ALA A 100 -9.19 -12.95 9.35
CA ALA A 100 -9.20 -12.52 10.74
C ALA A 100 -9.90 -13.51 11.68
N ALA A 101 -11.00 -14.10 11.23
CA ALA A 101 -11.76 -15.10 12.00
C ALA A 101 -10.96 -16.38 12.31
N THR A 102 -9.86 -16.64 11.60
CA THR A 102 -8.95 -17.75 11.92
C THR A 102 -8.22 -17.55 13.24
N MET A 103 -8.04 -16.31 13.67
CA MET A 103 -7.23 -15.91 14.85
C MET A 103 -5.81 -16.47 14.80
N ASN A 104 -5.32 -16.81 13.61
CA ASN A 104 -4.02 -17.44 13.39
C ASN A 104 -3.03 -16.47 12.75
N SER A 105 -2.23 -15.82 13.58
CA SER A 105 -1.26 -14.80 13.15
C SER A 105 -0.18 -15.33 12.21
N GLN A 106 0.19 -16.62 12.33
CA GLN A 106 1.15 -17.24 11.43
C GLN A 106 0.55 -17.43 10.03
N LEU A 107 -0.66 -17.98 9.96
CA LEU A 107 -1.38 -18.14 8.68
C LEU A 107 -1.56 -16.80 7.98
N VAL A 108 -1.92 -15.75 8.72
CA VAL A 108 -2.07 -14.39 8.18
C VAL A 108 -0.76 -13.87 7.59
N GLN A 109 0.36 -14.10 8.27
CA GLN A 109 1.66 -13.72 7.74
C GLN A 109 2.01 -14.50 6.47
N GLU A 110 1.74 -15.80 6.42
CA GLU A 110 1.95 -16.63 5.24
C GLU A 110 1.09 -16.13 4.05
N VAL A 111 -0.16 -15.74 4.29
CA VAL A 111 -1.01 -15.10 3.27
C VAL A 111 -0.37 -13.82 2.75
N GLY A 112 0.13 -12.98 3.65
CA GLY A 112 0.86 -11.76 3.27
C GLY A 112 2.10 -12.05 2.42
N GLU A 113 2.85 -13.08 2.76
CA GLU A 113 4.02 -13.51 1.97
C GLU A 113 3.63 -13.93 0.55
N LEU A 114 2.55 -14.68 0.40
CA LEU A 114 2.03 -15.08 -0.90
C LEU A 114 1.52 -13.89 -1.73
N ILE A 115 0.82 -12.95 -1.10
CA ILE A 115 0.40 -11.71 -1.76
C ILE A 115 1.61 -10.88 -2.20
N GLY A 116 2.65 -10.81 -1.37
CA GLY A 116 3.91 -10.15 -1.70
C GLY A 116 4.62 -10.78 -2.90
N GLU A 117 4.64 -12.12 -2.99
CA GLU A 117 5.17 -12.85 -4.15
C GLU A 117 4.39 -12.53 -5.43
N ASP A 118 3.05 -12.54 -5.35
CA ASP A 118 2.19 -12.19 -6.49
C ASP A 118 2.45 -10.75 -6.96
N ALA A 119 2.62 -9.81 -6.01
CA ALA A 119 2.93 -8.42 -6.32
C ALA A 119 4.30 -8.26 -7.00
N MET A 120 5.33 -8.91 -6.48
CA MET A 120 6.66 -8.92 -7.10
C MET A 120 6.62 -9.51 -8.50
N TRP A 121 5.96 -10.65 -8.67
CA TRP A 121 5.80 -11.28 -9.97
C TRP A 121 5.08 -10.37 -10.98
N ALA A 122 4.11 -9.59 -10.50
CA ALA A 122 3.41 -8.58 -11.30
C ALA A 122 4.24 -7.34 -11.63
N GLY A 123 5.39 -7.17 -10.97
CA GLY A 123 6.26 -6.00 -11.11
C GLY A 123 5.75 -4.78 -10.34
N TYR A 124 4.99 -4.99 -9.25
CA TYR A 124 4.52 -3.93 -8.37
C TYR A 124 5.48 -3.77 -7.18
N ALA A 125 5.86 -2.54 -6.91
CA ALA A 125 6.70 -2.20 -5.76
C ALA A 125 5.87 -1.86 -4.52
N GLY A 126 4.62 -1.43 -4.71
CA GLY A 126 3.69 -1.08 -3.65
C GLY A 126 2.29 -1.62 -3.84
N LEU A 127 1.63 -1.92 -2.74
CA LEU A 127 0.29 -2.46 -2.70
C LEU A 127 -0.66 -1.55 -1.91
N TYR A 128 -1.75 -1.10 -2.52
CA TYR A 128 -2.88 -0.48 -1.82
C TYR A 128 -3.73 -1.56 -1.14
N GLY A 129 -3.37 -1.93 0.00
CA GLY A 129 -3.81 -2.96 0.92
C GLY A 129 -2.79 -2.93 2.06
N THR A 130 -3.01 -3.47 3.16
CA THR A 130 -4.09 -4.26 3.68
C THR A 130 -5.34 -3.47 4.01
N GLY A 131 -6.48 -4.14 4.31
CA GLY A 131 -7.76 -3.47 4.58
C GLY A 131 -8.05 -3.35 6.07
N LEU A 132 -7.61 -2.29 6.72
CA LEU A 132 -7.68 -2.14 8.19
C LEU A 132 -8.84 -1.30 8.73
N ASN A 133 -9.72 -0.80 7.88
CA ASN A 133 -10.89 -0.06 8.36
C ASN A 133 -11.79 -0.94 9.24
N ILE A 134 -12.45 -0.35 10.22
CA ILE A 134 -13.30 -1.09 11.16
C ILE A 134 -14.66 -1.38 10.55
N HIS A 135 -15.20 -2.59 10.78
CA HIS A 135 -16.59 -2.92 10.45
C HIS A 135 -17.53 -2.16 11.39
N ARG A 136 -18.35 -1.28 10.84
CA ARG A 136 -19.36 -0.56 11.61
C ARG A 136 -20.76 -0.90 11.14
N SER A 137 -21.00 -0.80 9.84
CA SER A 137 -22.30 -1.13 9.26
C SER A 137 -22.15 -2.30 8.30
N PRO A 138 -23.01 -3.34 8.42
CA PRO A 138 -22.99 -4.45 7.45
C PRO A 138 -23.41 -4.02 6.05
N TYR A 139 -24.00 -2.83 5.91
CA TYR A 139 -24.39 -2.26 4.62
C TYR A 139 -23.29 -1.47 3.92
N SER A 140 -22.13 -1.32 4.54
CA SER A 140 -20.97 -0.74 3.85
C SER A 140 -20.55 -1.65 2.70
N GLY A 141 -20.39 -1.11 1.51
CA GLY A 141 -20.06 -1.87 0.30
C GLY A 141 -18.68 -2.50 0.28
N ARG A 142 -17.82 -2.22 1.29
CA ARG A 142 -16.42 -2.66 1.32
C ARG A 142 -16.01 -3.42 2.58
N VAL A 143 -16.95 -3.87 3.41
CA VAL A 143 -16.63 -4.66 4.61
C VAL A 143 -15.91 -5.97 4.31
N PHE A 144 -16.06 -6.51 3.09
CA PHE A 144 -15.39 -7.74 2.67
C PHE A 144 -13.86 -7.63 2.65
N GLU A 145 -13.32 -6.41 2.49
CA GLU A 145 -11.88 -6.16 2.44
C GLU A 145 -11.31 -5.70 3.80
N TYR A 146 -12.11 -5.73 4.86
CA TYR A 146 -11.70 -5.36 6.22
C TYR A 146 -11.77 -6.55 7.16
N TYR A 147 -10.96 -6.50 8.24
CA TYR A 147 -10.75 -7.66 9.09
C TYR A 147 -11.84 -7.86 10.14
N SER A 148 -12.22 -6.81 10.90
CA SER A 148 -13.08 -6.94 12.07
C SER A 148 -13.76 -5.63 12.45
N GLU A 149 -14.74 -5.72 13.35
CA GLU A 149 -15.31 -4.59 14.10
C GLU A 149 -14.43 -4.20 15.32
N ASP A 150 -13.50 -5.07 15.71
CA ASP A 150 -12.58 -4.87 16.82
C ASP A 150 -11.28 -4.25 16.31
N GLY A 151 -10.92 -3.06 16.84
CA GLY A 151 -9.73 -2.31 16.43
C GLY A 151 -8.44 -3.03 16.82
N ILE A 152 -8.40 -3.72 17.97
CA ILE A 152 -7.22 -4.46 18.43
C ILE A 152 -6.98 -5.67 17.54
N LEU A 153 -8.01 -6.46 17.29
CA LEU A 153 -7.92 -7.63 16.40
C LEU A 153 -7.50 -7.19 14.99
N THR A 154 -8.16 -6.15 14.45
CA THR A 154 -7.81 -5.58 13.14
C THR A 154 -6.33 -5.19 13.08
N GLY A 155 -5.83 -4.45 14.06
CA GLY A 155 -4.45 -3.99 14.08
C GLY A 155 -3.44 -5.15 14.18
N LEU A 156 -3.71 -6.16 14.99
CA LEU A 156 -2.84 -7.33 15.13
C LEU A 156 -2.77 -8.17 13.84
N ILE A 157 -3.91 -8.39 13.19
CA ILE A 157 -4.00 -9.14 11.95
C ILE A 157 -3.34 -8.36 10.80
N ASP A 158 -3.68 -7.08 10.66
CA ASP A 158 -3.11 -6.18 9.67
C ASP A 158 -1.58 -6.12 9.74
N ALA A 159 -1.04 -5.98 10.96
CA ALA A 159 0.40 -5.94 11.16
C ALA A 159 1.09 -7.24 10.67
N ARG A 160 0.48 -8.40 10.86
CA ARG A 160 1.04 -9.67 10.41
C ARG A 160 1.01 -9.83 8.90
N GLU A 161 -0.11 -9.49 8.26
CA GLU A 161 -0.20 -9.51 6.80
C GLU A 161 0.77 -8.51 6.18
N THR A 162 0.86 -7.30 6.73
CA THR A 162 1.81 -6.27 6.30
C THR A 162 3.26 -6.77 6.39
N VAL A 163 3.67 -7.41 7.51
CA VAL A 163 5.01 -7.99 7.66
C VAL A 163 5.26 -9.06 6.59
N GLY A 164 4.28 -9.90 6.31
CA GLY A 164 4.37 -10.91 5.25
C GLY A 164 4.64 -10.27 3.88
N ILE A 165 3.83 -9.30 3.48
CA ILE A 165 3.97 -8.59 2.19
C ILE A 165 5.33 -7.88 2.12
N GLN A 166 5.72 -7.16 3.17
CA GLN A 166 6.98 -6.43 3.22
C GLN A 166 8.21 -7.34 3.20
N SER A 167 8.11 -8.58 3.69
CA SER A 167 9.19 -9.57 3.64
C SER A 167 9.65 -9.87 2.22
N LYS A 168 8.79 -9.61 1.23
CA LYS A 168 9.08 -9.78 -0.21
C LYS A 168 9.58 -8.48 -0.86
N GLY A 169 9.75 -7.40 -0.12
CA GLY A 169 10.22 -6.11 -0.62
C GLY A 169 9.14 -5.22 -1.22
N VAL A 170 7.88 -5.56 -1.01
CA VAL A 170 6.71 -4.76 -1.45
C VAL A 170 6.28 -3.87 -0.29
N TYR A 171 6.21 -2.56 -0.50
CA TYR A 171 5.69 -1.67 0.54
C TYR A 171 4.16 -1.61 0.50
N VAL A 172 3.57 -1.33 1.68
CA VAL A 172 2.12 -1.45 1.90
C VAL A 172 1.53 -0.08 2.23
N TYR A 173 0.42 0.24 1.59
CA TYR A 173 -0.42 1.38 1.91
C TYR A 173 -1.68 0.89 2.61
N ASN A 174 -1.61 0.75 3.94
CA ASN A 174 -2.75 0.32 4.74
C ASN A 174 -3.95 1.23 4.53
N LYS A 175 -5.12 0.68 4.25
CA LYS A 175 -6.35 1.43 3.92
C LYS A 175 -7.60 0.78 4.50
N HIS A 176 -8.66 1.52 4.73
CA HIS A 176 -8.65 2.98 4.66
C HIS A 176 -8.52 3.53 6.07
N PHE A 177 -7.45 4.11 6.38
CA PHE A 177 -7.30 4.82 7.63
C PHE A 177 -7.74 6.27 7.38
N VAL A 178 -8.96 6.70 7.77
CA VAL A 178 -9.90 6.02 8.67
C VAL A 178 -11.34 6.40 8.29
N LEU A 179 -12.34 5.69 8.79
CA LEU A 179 -13.77 6.02 8.66
C LEU A 179 -14.35 5.86 7.25
N ASN A 180 -13.88 4.87 6.50
CA ASN A 180 -14.48 4.50 5.21
C ASN A 180 -15.69 3.56 5.42
N ASP A 181 -16.75 4.09 6.03
CA ASP A 181 -17.93 3.29 6.42
C ASP A 181 -19.05 3.31 5.38
N GLN A 182 -18.94 4.14 4.35
CA GLN A 182 -19.96 4.29 3.32
C GLN A 182 -19.35 4.49 1.94
N GLU A 183 -19.85 3.73 0.96
CA GLU A 183 -19.42 3.85 -0.44
C GLU A 183 -20.40 4.68 -1.30
N ASN A 184 -21.68 4.74 -0.93
CA ASN A 184 -22.64 5.58 -1.63
C ASN A 184 -22.27 7.05 -1.48
N ASN A 185 -22.13 7.74 -2.63
CA ASN A 185 -21.73 9.16 -2.70
C ASN A 185 -20.38 9.47 -2.03
N ARG A 186 -19.46 8.51 -1.93
CA ARG A 186 -18.19 8.69 -1.20
C ARG A 186 -17.38 9.90 -1.66
N ALA A 187 -17.50 10.32 -2.92
CA ALA A 187 -16.81 11.51 -3.44
C ALA A 187 -17.36 12.84 -2.90
N GLY A 188 -18.43 12.83 -2.12
CA GLY A 188 -19.05 14.05 -1.56
C GLY A 188 -19.43 13.92 -0.09
N ILE A 189 -19.03 12.85 0.57
CA ILE A 189 -19.34 12.62 1.99
C ILE A 189 -18.42 13.43 2.90
N GLY A 190 -19.02 14.12 3.88
CA GLY A 190 -18.32 14.58 5.06
C GLY A 190 -18.29 13.49 6.13
N THR A 191 -17.11 13.05 6.51
CA THR A 191 -16.91 12.02 7.53
C THR A 191 -16.32 12.64 8.79
N TRP A 192 -16.88 12.30 9.95
CA TRP A 192 -16.39 12.79 11.23
C TRP A 192 -16.68 11.80 12.37
N CYS A 193 -15.85 11.82 13.39
CA CYS A 193 -16.08 11.15 14.66
C CYS A 193 -15.46 11.96 15.80
N ASN A 194 -15.81 11.64 17.04
CA ASN A 194 -15.11 12.24 18.18
C ASN A 194 -13.76 11.54 18.40
N GLU A 195 -12.89 12.20 19.18
CA GLU A 195 -11.53 11.70 19.42
C GLU A 195 -11.52 10.36 20.16
N GLN A 196 -12.44 10.14 21.09
CA GLN A 196 -12.54 8.87 21.81
C GLN A 196 -12.81 7.72 20.86
N ALA A 197 -13.83 7.84 20.00
CA ALA A 197 -14.18 6.82 19.01
C ALA A 197 -13.07 6.58 17.97
N LEU A 198 -12.26 7.62 17.69
CA LEU A 198 -11.12 7.47 16.78
C LEU A 198 -9.97 6.67 17.43
N ARG A 199 -9.79 6.79 18.74
CA ARG A 199 -8.71 6.13 19.48
C ARG A 199 -9.04 4.70 19.90
N GLU A 200 -10.31 4.40 20.08
CA GLU A 200 -10.81 3.05 20.40
C GLU A 200 -10.85 2.16 19.16
#